data_563a16cc9d425a201b74df80d7f2e79a
#
_entry.id   563a16cc9d425a201b74df80d7f2e79a
#
_cell.length_a   1.000
_cell.length_b   1.000
_cell.length_c   1.000
_cell.angle_alpha   90.00
_cell.angle_beta   90.00
_cell.angle_gamma   90.00
#
_symmetry.space_group_name_H-M   'P 1'
#
loop_
_entity.id
_entity.type
_entity.pdbx_description
1 polymer ?
#
loop_
_entity_poly.entity_id
_entity_poly.type
_entity_poly.pdbx_seq_one_letter_code
_entity_poly.pdbx_strand_id
1 'polypeptide(L)'
;IGINVGDDIRCIICETEFSQAFVQTELMMPILPIVRVDTFDEAVEMAVKAEHGNRHSAHLHSKNVDHMTQYAKAICTTIFVKNAPSYAGIGFNAEGWTTFTIAGPTGEGITSPRSFTRQRRCVLSDALNII
;
A
#
# COMPACT_ATOMS: atom_id res chain seq x y z
N ILE A 1 -29.45 -16.06 -9.42
CA ILE A 1 -29.24 -15.87 -10.87
C ILE A 1 -27.76 -16.05 -11.10
N GLY A 2 -27.36 -17.20 -11.64
CA GLY A 2 -25.97 -17.46 -11.99
C GLY A 2 -25.63 -16.74 -13.30
N ILE A 3 -24.53 -15.95 -13.31
CA ILE A 3 -23.95 -15.39 -14.52
C ILE A 3 -22.81 -16.32 -14.94
N ASN A 4 -22.88 -16.84 -16.16
CA ASN A 4 -21.78 -17.61 -16.73
C ASN A 4 -20.71 -16.61 -17.22
N VAL A 5 -19.51 -16.70 -16.66
CA VAL A 5 -18.35 -15.91 -17.08
C VAL A 5 -17.31 -16.84 -17.72
N GLY A 6 -16.61 -16.34 -18.75
CA GLY A 6 -15.55 -17.10 -19.40
C GLY A 6 -14.31 -17.24 -18.52
N ASP A 7 -13.44 -18.17 -18.85
CA ASP A 7 -12.17 -18.46 -18.13
C ASP A 7 -11.12 -17.36 -18.28
N ASP A 8 -11.39 -16.35 -19.12
CA ASP A 8 -10.53 -15.18 -19.39
C ASP A 8 -10.77 -14.03 -18.41
N ILE A 9 -11.80 -14.10 -17.58
CA ILE A 9 -12.09 -13.08 -16.57
C ILE A 9 -10.98 -13.06 -15.50
N ARG A 10 -10.36 -11.89 -15.33
CA ARG A 10 -9.23 -11.68 -14.40
C ARG A 10 -9.60 -10.86 -13.17
N CYS A 11 -10.62 -10.03 -13.27
CA CYS A 11 -11.04 -9.16 -12.18
C CYS A 11 -12.54 -8.87 -12.29
N ILE A 12 -13.19 -8.75 -11.16
CA ILE A 12 -14.56 -8.28 -11.04
C ILE A 12 -14.51 -6.84 -10.54
N ILE A 13 -15.16 -5.93 -11.26
CA ILE A 13 -15.33 -4.54 -10.85
C ILE A 13 -16.79 -4.35 -10.50
N CYS A 14 -17.07 -3.82 -9.31
CA CYS A 14 -18.44 -3.58 -8.88
C CYS A 14 -18.56 -2.22 -8.19
N GLU A 15 -19.57 -1.46 -8.58
CA GLU A 15 -19.98 -0.25 -7.86
C GLU A 15 -20.82 -0.64 -6.64
N THR A 16 -20.50 -0.05 -5.48
CA THR A 16 -21.10 -0.45 -4.22
C THR A 16 -21.08 0.67 -3.18
N GLU A 17 -21.80 0.44 -2.10
CA GLU A 17 -21.82 1.34 -0.94
C GLU A 17 -20.56 1.21 -0.09
N PHE A 18 -20.17 2.29 0.60
CA PHE A 18 -18.97 2.32 1.44
C PHE A 18 -18.99 1.26 2.56
N SER A 19 -20.17 0.91 3.10
CA SER A 19 -20.33 -0.08 4.16
C SER A 19 -20.19 -1.54 3.72
N GLN A 20 -20.03 -1.78 2.41
CA GLN A 20 -19.94 -3.12 1.85
C GLN A 20 -18.65 -3.82 2.32
N ALA A 21 -18.76 -5.10 2.66
CA ALA A 21 -17.64 -5.90 3.17
C ALA A 21 -16.40 -5.87 2.25
N PHE A 22 -16.59 -5.86 0.92
CA PHE A 22 -15.50 -5.77 -0.05
C PHE A 22 -14.75 -4.42 -0.03
N VAL A 23 -15.35 -3.37 0.53
CA VAL A 23 -14.71 -2.07 0.76
C VAL A 23 -13.97 -2.06 2.09
N GLN A 24 -14.53 -2.69 3.11
CA GLN A 24 -14.07 -2.60 4.49
C GLN A 24 -13.04 -3.66 4.87
N THR A 25 -12.96 -4.76 4.12
CA THR A 25 -12.11 -5.90 4.47
C THR A 25 -11.21 -6.28 3.30
N GLU A 26 -9.92 -6.43 3.56
CA GLU A 26 -9.00 -6.98 2.59
C GLU A 26 -9.30 -8.47 2.37
N LEU A 27 -9.65 -8.84 1.16
CA LEU A 27 -10.11 -10.19 0.83
C LEU A 27 -9.09 -10.99 0.03
N MET A 28 -7.96 -10.40 -0.36
CA MET A 28 -6.90 -11.06 -1.14
C MET A 28 -7.43 -11.75 -2.41
N MET A 29 -8.37 -11.12 -3.09
CA MET A 29 -9.03 -11.67 -4.28
C MET A 29 -9.22 -10.59 -5.36
N PRO A 30 -9.36 -10.97 -6.64
CA PRO A 30 -9.47 -10.03 -7.74
C PRO A 30 -10.88 -9.41 -7.86
N ILE A 31 -11.34 -8.80 -6.79
CA ILE A 31 -12.58 -8.01 -6.74
C ILE A 31 -12.22 -6.58 -6.41
N LEU A 32 -12.62 -5.64 -7.27
CA LEU A 32 -12.40 -4.21 -7.10
C LEU A 32 -13.73 -3.51 -6.86
N PRO A 33 -14.06 -3.19 -5.60
CA PRO A 33 -15.21 -2.36 -5.29
C PRO A 33 -14.93 -0.89 -5.64
N ILE A 34 -15.93 -0.20 -6.15
CA ILE A 34 -15.88 1.23 -6.45
C ILE A 34 -16.97 1.92 -5.65
N VAL A 35 -16.57 2.87 -4.84
CA VAL A 35 -17.48 3.76 -4.10
C VAL A 35 -17.44 5.13 -4.76
N ARG A 36 -18.60 5.65 -5.17
CA ARG A 36 -18.69 7.01 -5.73
C ARG A 36 -18.83 8.03 -4.62
N VAL A 37 -18.26 9.17 -4.85
CA VAL A 37 -18.33 10.35 -3.97
C VAL A 37 -18.49 11.60 -4.81
N ASP A 38 -19.05 12.65 -4.21
CA ASP A 38 -19.30 13.91 -4.91
C ASP A 38 -18.10 14.87 -4.86
N THR A 39 -17.27 14.75 -3.81
CA THR A 39 -16.15 15.65 -3.58
C THR A 39 -14.85 14.92 -3.32
N PHE A 40 -13.73 15.60 -3.55
CA PHE A 40 -12.41 15.06 -3.22
C PHE A 40 -12.21 14.90 -1.70
N ASP A 41 -12.73 15.83 -0.92
CA ASP A 41 -12.65 15.76 0.55
C ASP A 41 -13.34 14.52 1.10
N GLU A 42 -14.51 14.20 0.58
CA GLU A 42 -15.24 12.98 0.90
C GLU A 42 -14.46 11.72 0.49
N ALA A 43 -13.84 11.73 -0.70
CA ALA A 43 -12.97 10.63 -1.13
C ALA A 43 -11.81 10.41 -0.15
N VAL A 44 -11.16 11.48 0.30
CA VAL A 44 -10.06 11.42 1.28
C VAL A 44 -10.55 10.85 2.60
N GLU A 45 -11.67 11.35 3.11
CA GLU A 45 -12.24 10.89 4.38
C GLU A 45 -12.59 9.39 4.33
N MET A 46 -13.25 8.94 3.27
CA MET A 46 -13.61 7.55 3.09
C MET A 46 -12.39 6.65 2.92
N ALA A 47 -11.38 7.08 2.15
CA ALA A 47 -10.15 6.33 1.97
C ALA A 47 -9.39 6.14 3.30
N VAL A 48 -9.30 7.18 4.12
CA VAL A 48 -8.69 7.10 5.46
C VAL A 48 -9.44 6.15 6.36
N LYS A 49 -10.78 6.18 6.34
CA LYS A 49 -11.61 5.23 7.10
C LYS A 49 -11.42 3.79 6.65
N ALA A 50 -11.41 3.55 5.33
CA ALA A 50 -11.25 2.21 4.76
C ALA A 50 -9.85 1.63 4.97
N GLU A 51 -8.86 2.46 5.20
CA GLU A 51 -7.47 2.04 5.48
C GLU A 51 -7.29 1.47 6.89
N HIS A 52 -8.22 1.75 7.81
CA HIS A 52 -8.29 1.21 9.18
C HIS A 52 -7.04 1.43 10.04
N GLY A 53 -6.17 2.36 9.69
CA GLY A 53 -4.93 2.65 10.42
C GLY A 53 -3.78 1.66 10.19
N ASN A 54 -3.90 0.78 9.20
CA ASN A 54 -2.83 -0.15 8.79
C ASN A 54 -1.63 0.56 8.20
N ARG A 55 -1.82 1.72 7.57
CA ARG A 55 -0.79 2.57 6.96
C ARG A 55 0.14 1.83 6.01
N HIS A 56 -0.44 0.91 5.26
CA HIS A 56 0.32 0.06 4.34
C HIS A 56 0.56 0.73 3.00
N SER A 57 -0.45 0.84 2.17
CA SER A 57 -0.33 1.34 0.79
C SER A 57 -1.56 2.14 0.39
N ALA A 58 -1.33 3.24 -0.32
CA ALA A 58 -2.38 4.05 -0.90
C ALA A 58 -2.01 4.54 -2.30
N HIS A 59 -3.01 4.83 -3.10
CA HIS A 59 -2.85 5.24 -4.49
C HIS A 59 -3.68 6.48 -4.78
N LEU A 60 -3.16 7.33 -5.66
CA LEU A 60 -3.91 8.45 -6.20
C LEU A 60 -3.65 8.62 -7.68
N HIS A 61 -4.70 8.63 -8.47
CA HIS A 61 -4.64 9.01 -9.87
C HIS A 61 -5.18 10.43 -10.03
N SER A 62 -4.30 11.40 -10.17
CA SER A 62 -4.65 12.81 -10.28
C SER A 62 -3.55 13.61 -10.96
N LYS A 63 -3.90 14.77 -11.51
CA LYS A 63 -2.97 15.81 -11.97
C LYS A 63 -2.98 17.04 -11.05
N ASN A 64 -3.85 17.09 -10.06
CA ASN A 64 -3.96 18.18 -9.11
C ASN A 64 -2.96 17.98 -7.95
N VAL A 65 -1.98 18.86 -7.85
CA VAL A 65 -0.91 18.79 -6.84
C VAL A 65 -1.43 19.02 -5.42
N ASP A 66 -2.45 19.87 -5.27
CA ASP A 66 -3.05 20.14 -3.95
C ASP A 66 -3.79 18.89 -3.45
N HIS A 67 -4.55 18.22 -4.31
CA HIS A 67 -5.19 16.94 -3.98
C HIS A 67 -4.16 15.87 -3.59
N MET A 68 -3.03 15.80 -4.31
CA MET A 68 -1.96 14.86 -3.98
C MET A 68 -1.40 15.13 -2.59
N THR A 69 -1.14 16.39 -2.28
CA THR A 69 -0.59 16.81 -0.99
C THR A 69 -1.57 16.53 0.15
N GLN A 70 -2.83 16.89 -0.05
CA GLN A 70 -3.89 16.68 0.93
C GLN A 70 -4.05 15.20 1.26
N TYR A 71 -4.20 14.36 0.24
CA TYR A 71 -4.42 12.93 0.43
C TYR A 71 -3.19 12.23 1.02
N ALA A 72 -1.99 12.52 0.53
CA ALA A 72 -0.77 11.92 1.06
C ALA A 72 -0.57 12.20 2.55
N LYS A 73 -0.88 13.43 2.99
CA LYS A 73 -0.81 13.81 4.41
C LYS A 73 -1.89 13.10 5.25
N ALA A 74 -3.10 12.99 4.72
CA ALA A 74 -4.22 12.39 5.45
C ALA A 74 -4.07 10.89 5.63
N ILE A 75 -3.71 10.17 4.55
CA ILE A 75 -3.61 8.71 4.55
C ILE A 75 -2.34 8.21 5.25
N CYS A 76 -1.23 8.93 5.11
CA CYS A 76 0.04 8.66 5.79
C CYS A 76 0.50 7.20 5.73
N THR A 77 0.40 6.58 4.56
CA THR A 77 0.82 5.19 4.34
C THR A 77 2.32 5.08 4.08
N THR A 78 2.90 3.92 4.33
CA THR A 78 4.30 3.62 4.04
C THR A 78 4.60 3.68 2.54
N ILE A 79 3.69 3.16 1.72
CA ILE A 79 3.75 3.27 0.27
C ILE A 79 2.64 4.22 -0.19
N PHE A 80 3.02 5.26 -0.93
CA PHE A 80 2.09 6.15 -1.59
C PHE A 80 2.42 6.21 -3.09
N VAL A 81 1.51 5.74 -3.92
CA VAL A 81 1.73 5.65 -5.37
C VAL A 81 0.85 6.66 -6.10
N LYS A 82 1.49 7.44 -6.96
CA LYS A 82 0.82 8.42 -7.82
C LYS A 82 0.83 7.97 -9.26
N ASN A 83 -0.37 7.89 -9.86
CA ASN A 83 -0.55 7.63 -11.30
C ASN A 83 0.17 6.37 -11.83
N ALA A 84 0.31 5.36 -10.98
CA ALA A 84 0.98 4.11 -11.33
C ALA A 84 0.32 2.92 -10.60
N PRO A 85 0.55 1.69 -11.04
CA PRO A 85 0.05 0.52 -10.35
C PRO A 85 0.78 0.29 -9.01
N SER A 86 0.19 -0.50 -8.12
CA SER A 86 0.76 -0.84 -6.79
C SER A 86 2.20 -1.34 -6.84
N TYR A 87 2.55 -2.11 -7.86
CA TYR A 87 3.91 -2.62 -8.06
C TYR A 87 4.98 -1.53 -8.24
N ALA A 88 4.61 -0.32 -8.61
CA ALA A 88 5.54 0.80 -8.65
C ALA A 88 6.12 1.09 -7.24
N GLY A 89 5.33 0.90 -6.20
CA GLY A 89 5.75 1.08 -4.81
C GLY A 89 6.80 0.07 -4.32
N ILE A 90 7.00 -1.03 -5.05
CA ILE A 90 8.01 -2.04 -4.77
C ILE A 90 9.06 -2.14 -5.89
N GLY A 91 9.23 -1.09 -6.66
CA GLY A 91 10.32 -0.94 -7.63
C GLY A 91 10.00 -1.34 -9.08
N PHE A 92 8.77 -1.76 -9.40
CA PHE A 92 8.44 -2.09 -10.79
C PHE A 92 8.28 -0.80 -11.62
N ASN A 93 9.17 -0.61 -12.60
CA ASN A 93 9.27 0.63 -13.40
C ASN A 93 9.38 1.92 -12.56
N ALA A 94 9.91 1.81 -11.34
CA ALA A 94 10.11 2.91 -10.41
C ALA A 94 11.30 2.62 -9.48
N GLU A 95 11.74 3.62 -8.75
CA GLU A 95 12.74 3.44 -7.70
C GLU A 95 12.10 2.81 -6.46
N GLY A 96 12.79 1.85 -5.86
CA GLY A 96 12.35 1.21 -4.63
C GLY A 96 12.93 -0.18 -4.43
N TRP A 97 12.74 -0.70 -3.24
CA TRP A 97 13.14 -2.06 -2.90
C TRP A 97 12.08 -3.04 -3.36
N THR A 98 12.49 -4.11 -4.02
CA THR A 98 11.61 -5.23 -4.34
C THR A 98 11.41 -6.07 -3.08
N THR A 99 10.45 -5.69 -2.26
CA THR A 99 10.09 -6.37 -1.02
C THR A 99 8.59 -6.39 -0.83
N PHE A 100 8.08 -7.46 -0.24
CA PHE A 100 6.68 -7.59 0.15
C PHE A 100 6.46 -7.40 1.65
N THR A 101 7.53 -7.25 2.42
CA THR A 101 7.43 -6.97 3.85
C THR A 101 7.45 -5.46 4.07
N ILE A 102 6.33 -4.94 4.53
CA ILE A 102 6.13 -3.52 4.83
C ILE A 102 5.73 -3.43 6.30
N ALA A 103 6.55 -2.79 7.11
CA ALA A 103 6.38 -2.69 8.55
C ALA A 103 5.97 -1.26 8.94
N GLY A 104 4.77 -0.89 8.64
CA GLY A 104 4.10 0.29 9.14
C GLY A 104 2.98 -0.12 10.12
N PRO A 105 2.68 0.66 11.13
CA PRO A 105 3.27 1.92 11.56
C PRO A 105 4.44 1.78 12.54
N THR A 106 5.16 0.68 12.56
CA THR A 106 6.24 0.38 13.52
C THR A 106 7.52 1.19 13.32
N GLY A 107 7.68 1.82 12.15
CA GLY A 107 8.81 2.67 11.80
C GLY A 107 9.84 2.05 10.85
N GLU A 108 9.80 0.76 10.59
CA GLU A 108 10.66 0.12 9.57
C GLU A 108 10.26 0.51 8.15
N GLY A 109 8.97 0.74 7.92
CA GLY A 109 8.44 1.11 6.62
C GLY A 109 8.70 0.05 5.57
N ILE A 110 9.16 0.45 4.39
CA ILE A 110 9.61 -0.45 3.34
C ILE A 110 10.90 -1.16 3.77
N THR A 111 10.90 -2.48 3.76
CA THR A 111 12.04 -3.28 4.18
C THR A 111 13.00 -3.57 3.02
N SER A 112 14.21 -3.94 3.36
CA SER A 112 15.23 -4.46 2.47
C SER A 112 15.95 -5.64 3.13
N PRO A 113 16.82 -6.37 2.46
CA PRO A 113 17.62 -7.41 3.11
C PRO A 113 18.35 -6.92 4.37
N ARG A 114 18.77 -5.66 4.38
CA ARG A 114 19.43 -5.05 5.54
C ARG A 114 18.50 -4.95 6.76
N SER A 115 17.21 -4.79 6.58
CA SER A 115 16.22 -4.70 7.66
C SER A 115 16.14 -5.99 8.50
N PHE A 116 16.56 -7.12 7.93
CA PHE A 116 16.56 -8.43 8.58
C PHE A 116 17.93 -8.79 9.17
N THR A 117 18.87 -7.84 9.22
CA THR A 117 20.19 -8.00 9.81
C THR A 117 20.31 -7.13 11.06
N ARG A 118 21.34 -7.38 11.83
CA ARG A 118 21.70 -6.55 12.98
C ARG A 118 23.15 -6.11 12.88
N GLN A 119 23.42 -4.91 13.35
CA GLN A 119 24.80 -4.46 13.51
C GLN A 119 25.46 -5.22 14.66
N ARG A 120 26.68 -5.65 14.43
CA ARG A 120 27.58 -6.13 15.47
C ARG A 120 28.75 -5.17 15.57
N ARG A 121 29.17 -4.94 16.81
CA ARG A 121 30.43 -4.24 17.06
C ARG A 121 31.39 -5.22 17.70
N CYS A 122 32.55 -5.36 17.10
CA CYS A 122 33.67 -6.10 17.66
C CYS A 122 34.78 -5.10 17.99
N VAL A 123 35.17 -5.06 19.24
CA VAL A 123 36.27 -4.22 19.71
C VAL A 123 37.42 -5.15 20.07
N LEU A 124 38.56 -4.93 19.45
CA LEU A 124 39.76 -5.73 19.62
C LEU A 124 40.76 -4.90 20.41
N SER A 125 41.24 -5.42 21.54
CA SER A 125 42.26 -4.76 22.35
C SER A 125 43.57 -5.53 22.39
N ASP A 126 43.56 -6.83 22.18
CA ASP A 126 44.73 -7.68 22.05
C ASP A 126 44.54 -8.65 20.88
N ALA A 127 45.37 -9.67 20.75
CA ALA A 127 45.21 -10.66 19.70
C ALA A 127 43.87 -11.39 19.81
N LEU A 128 43.06 -11.31 18.73
CA LEU A 128 41.79 -11.98 18.59
C LEU A 128 41.67 -12.64 17.23
N ASN A 129 41.46 -13.94 17.24
CA ASN A 129 41.09 -14.67 16.04
C ASN A 129 39.56 -14.76 15.94
N ILE A 130 39.02 -14.16 14.89
CA ILE A 130 37.63 -14.34 14.51
C ILE A 130 37.61 -15.35 13.35
N ILE A 131 37.06 -16.49 13.63
CA ILE A 131 36.89 -17.58 12.68
C ILE A 131 35.43 -17.66 12.27
#